data_297bd53e7c4fe968f47baa03bff1b90d
#
_entry.id   297bd53e7c4fe968f47baa03bff1b90d
#
_cell.length_a   1.000
_cell.length_b   1.000
_cell.length_c   1.000
_cell.angle_alpha   90.00
_cell.angle_beta   90.00
_cell.angle_gamma   90.00
#
_symmetry.space_group_name_H-M   'P 1'
#
loop_
_entity.id
_entity.type
_entity.pdbx_description
1 polymer ?
#
loop_
_entity_poly.entity_id
_entity_poly.type
_entity_poly.pdbx_seq_one_letter_code
_entity_poly.pdbx_strand_id
1 'polypeptide(L)'
;MKKLILTALLFCLGQLSQGQEVNDWENPQVVGINKEPYHATLTLPSQRYSCGECESLDGTWKFRWYPRPEKRITTFYEQGFDVSDWDDIVVPGEWQMQGYGIPIYSNWTLPFKKDQPYVMGEPPTDYYTYVNRNPVGQYVTSFNVEAPTKDKTYYLHFAGVE
;
A
#
# COMPACT_ATOMS: atom_id res chain seq x y z
N MET A 1 -28.43 40.67 -27.43
CA MET A 1 -26.97 40.54 -27.23
C MET A 1 -26.58 40.29 -25.75
N LYS A 2 -27.15 40.98 -24.75
CA LYS A 2 -26.79 40.79 -23.33
C LYS A 2 -27.12 39.39 -22.75
N LYS A 3 -28.16 38.70 -23.25
CA LYS A 3 -28.52 37.34 -22.77
C LYS A 3 -27.59 36.23 -23.25
N LEU A 4 -26.95 36.39 -24.42
CA LEU A 4 -26.03 35.41 -24.99
C LEU A 4 -24.67 35.39 -24.20
N ILE A 5 -24.24 36.54 -23.73
CA ILE A 5 -22.99 36.69 -22.96
C ILE A 5 -23.15 36.08 -21.60
N LEU A 6 -24.29 36.17 -20.95
CA LEU A 6 -24.54 35.59 -19.64
C LEU A 6 -24.58 34.06 -19.68
N THR A 7 -25.13 33.47 -20.76
CA THR A 7 -25.15 31.99 -20.93
C THR A 7 -23.76 31.43 -21.20
N ALA A 8 -22.92 32.15 -21.96
CA ALA A 8 -21.53 31.76 -22.19
C ALA A 8 -20.68 31.82 -20.92
N LEU A 9 -20.92 32.82 -20.05
CA LEU A 9 -20.21 32.93 -18.77
C LEU A 9 -20.59 31.83 -17.78
N LEU A 10 -21.87 31.40 -17.75
CA LEU A 10 -22.30 30.28 -16.92
C LEU A 10 -21.74 28.94 -17.43
N PHE A 11 -21.54 28.79 -18.75
CA PHE A 11 -20.94 27.57 -19.32
C PHE A 11 -19.45 27.46 -19.03
N CYS A 12 -18.72 28.57 -18.93
CA CYS A 12 -17.31 28.60 -18.53
C CYS A 12 -17.08 28.33 -17.05
N LEU A 13 -18.06 28.62 -16.17
CA LEU A 13 -17.97 28.35 -14.74
C LEU A 13 -18.24 26.87 -14.38
N GLY A 14 -18.82 26.10 -15.29
CA GLY A 14 -19.09 24.66 -15.11
C GLY A 14 -17.90 23.74 -15.46
N GLN A 15 -16.78 24.28 -15.94
CA GLN A 15 -15.58 23.49 -16.28
C GLN A 15 -14.48 23.57 -15.21
N LEU A 16 -14.79 24.13 -14.03
CA LEU A 16 -13.82 24.22 -12.96
C LEU A 16 -13.92 23.00 -12.04
N SER A 17 -12.88 22.24 -12.10
CA SER A 17 -12.46 21.15 -11.20
C SER A 17 -13.19 19.82 -11.37
N GLN A 18 -12.87 19.06 -12.40
CA GLN A 18 -12.52 17.68 -12.12
C GLN A 18 -11.16 17.72 -11.41
N GLY A 19 -11.17 17.89 -10.11
CA GLY A 19 -10.00 17.64 -9.30
C GLY A 19 -9.59 16.20 -9.58
N GLN A 20 -8.40 15.99 -10.08
CA GLN A 20 -7.81 14.67 -10.20
C GLN A 20 -7.87 14.06 -8.81
N GLU A 21 -8.57 12.94 -8.66
CA GLU A 21 -8.66 12.25 -7.39
C GLU A 21 -7.25 11.80 -7.02
N VAL A 22 -6.67 12.46 -6.02
CA VAL A 22 -5.31 12.18 -5.57
C VAL A 22 -5.38 10.91 -4.75
N ASN A 23 -4.58 9.91 -5.12
CA ASN A 23 -4.48 8.68 -4.32
C ASN A 23 -3.98 8.99 -2.92
N ASP A 24 -4.44 8.27 -1.91
CA ASP A 24 -4.05 8.48 -0.52
C ASP A 24 -2.52 8.41 -0.31
N TRP A 25 -1.83 7.51 -1.01
CA TRP A 25 -0.37 7.38 -0.94
C TRP A 25 0.41 8.51 -1.65
N GLU A 26 -0.25 9.36 -2.40
CA GLU A 26 0.32 10.58 -3.03
C GLU A 26 -0.21 11.85 -2.36
N ASN A 27 -0.99 11.72 -1.29
CA ASN A 27 -1.56 12.83 -0.54
C ASN A 27 -0.85 13.02 0.80
N PRO A 28 0.02 14.02 0.97
CA PRO A 28 0.76 14.23 2.22
C PRO A 28 -0.13 14.64 3.42
N GLN A 29 -1.42 14.91 3.20
CA GLN A 29 -2.37 15.17 4.27
C GLN A 29 -2.94 13.88 4.87
N VAL A 30 -2.82 12.75 4.16
CA VAL A 30 -3.27 11.44 4.62
C VAL A 30 -2.12 10.74 5.32
N VAL A 31 -2.10 10.79 6.64
CA VAL A 31 -1.05 10.17 7.47
C VAL A 31 -1.45 8.81 8.05
N GLY A 32 -2.72 8.45 7.94
CA GLY A 32 -3.25 7.16 8.37
C GLY A 32 -4.77 7.09 8.28
N ILE A 33 -5.26 5.91 7.91
CA ILE A 33 -6.69 5.58 7.88
C ILE A 33 -6.88 4.33 8.74
N ASN A 34 -7.84 4.35 9.67
CA ASN A 34 -8.11 3.25 10.61
C ASN A 34 -6.87 2.77 11.38
N LYS A 35 -5.96 3.70 11.66
CA LYS A 35 -4.71 3.44 12.35
C LYS A 35 -4.80 3.96 13.77
N GLU A 36 -4.53 3.08 14.73
CA GLU A 36 -4.38 3.49 16.14
C GLU A 36 -3.19 4.44 16.33
N PRO A 37 -3.26 5.36 17.30
CA PRO A 37 -2.10 6.16 17.68
C PRO A 37 -0.90 5.28 18.04
N TYR A 38 0.31 5.75 17.74
CA TYR A 38 1.51 5.04 18.13
C TYR A 38 1.57 4.86 19.66
N HIS A 39 1.77 3.63 20.08
CA HIS A 39 1.97 3.27 21.48
C HIS A 39 3.03 2.19 21.60
N ALA A 40 3.73 2.17 22.72
CA ALA A 40 4.65 1.09 23.01
C ALA A 40 3.86 -0.16 23.43
N THR A 41 4.19 -1.30 22.84
CA THR A 41 3.70 -2.59 23.30
C THR A 41 4.67 -3.13 24.34
N LEU A 42 4.19 -3.38 25.56
CA LEU A 42 4.98 -4.06 26.57
C LEU A 42 4.87 -5.56 26.35
N THR A 43 5.94 -6.15 25.85
CA THR A 43 6.07 -7.60 25.76
C THR A 43 7.24 -8.03 26.64
N LEU A 44 6.98 -8.83 27.67
CA LEU A 44 8.04 -9.39 28.49
C LEU A 44 8.89 -10.35 27.64
N PRO A 45 10.21 -10.46 27.89
CA PRO A 45 11.07 -11.39 27.16
C PRO A 45 10.56 -12.83 27.19
N SER A 46 9.92 -13.24 28.28
CA SER A 46 9.30 -14.57 28.42
C SER A 46 8.01 -14.74 27.60
N GLN A 47 7.43 -13.66 27.12
CA GLN A 47 6.18 -13.65 26.35
C GLN A 47 6.39 -13.29 24.87
N ARG A 48 7.63 -13.13 24.45
CA ARG A 48 7.99 -12.63 23.11
C ARG A 48 7.38 -13.46 21.97
N TYR A 49 7.01 -14.70 22.25
CA TYR A 49 6.42 -15.63 21.28
C TYR A 49 5.13 -16.29 21.78
N SER A 50 4.62 -15.89 22.93
CA SER A 50 3.40 -16.45 23.51
C SER A 50 2.62 -15.40 24.30
N CYS A 51 2.17 -14.38 23.61
CA CYS A 51 1.10 -13.55 24.16
C CYS A 51 -0.18 -14.36 24.06
N GLY A 52 -0.79 -14.72 25.17
CA GLY A 52 -2.01 -15.57 25.20
C GLY A 52 -3.24 -14.98 24.50
N GLU A 53 -3.13 -13.74 23.98
CA GLU A 53 -4.16 -13.05 23.22
C GLU A 53 -3.63 -12.54 21.87
N CYS A 54 -2.47 -13.02 21.41
CA CYS A 54 -1.89 -12.66 20.12
C CYS A 54 -1.77 -13.93 19.27
N GLU A 55 -2.15 -13.81 18.01
CA GLU A 55 -1.93 -14.84 17.00
C GLU A 55 -0.93 -14.31 15.98
N SER A 56 0.11 -15.09 15.69
CA SER A 56 1.06 -14.76 14.64
C SER A 56 0.46 -15.10 13.29
N LEU A 57 0.54 -14.14 12.37
CA LEU A 57 0.20 -14.32 10.97
C LEU A 57 1.43 -14.59 10.10
N ASP A 58 2.59 -14.82 10.72
CA ASP A 58 3.80 -15.23 10.00
C ASP A 58 3.56 -16.55 9.29
N GLY A 59 4.15 -16.69 8.11
CA GLY A 59 4.02 -17.93 7.34
C GLY A 59 3.96 -17.68 5.83
N THR A 60 3.30 -18.56 5.13
CA THR A 60 3.16 -18.48 3.68
C THR A 60 1.90 -17.71 3.30
N TRP A 61 2.08 -16.66 2.53
CA TRP A 61 1.00 -15.82 2.01
C TRP A 61 0.93 -15.92 0.51
N LYS A 62 -0.23 -15.65 -0.09
CA LYS A 62 -0.35 -15.41 -1.53
C LYS A 62 0.21 -14.07 -1.89
N PHE A 63 0.93 -14.00 -3.02
CA PHE A 63 1.70 -12.84 -3.43
C PHE A 63 1.65 -12.60 -4.92
N ARG A 64 1.54 -11.32 -5.29
CA ARG A 64 1.68 -10.88 -6.67
C ARG A 64 2.52 -9.62 -6.73
N TRP A 65 3.58 -9.66 -7.51
CA TRP A 65 4.48 -8.54 -7.71
C TRP A 65 4.18 -7.78 -9.00
N TYR A 66 4.29 -6.46 -8.96
CA TYR A 66 4.14 -5.59 -10.11
C TYR A 66 5.30 -4.60 -10.20
N PRO A 67 5.80 -4.28 -11.43
CA PRO A 67 6.93 -3.36 -11.61
C PRO A 67 6.58 -1.91 -11.31
N ARG A 68 5.29 -1.55 -11.28
CA ARG A 68 4.78 -0.18 -11.04
C ARG A 68 3.38 -0.21 -10.43
N PRO A 69 2.99 0.86 -9.70
CA PRO A 69 1.66 0.94 -9.10
C PRO A 69 0.51 0.85 -10.10
N GLU A 70 0.66 1.37 -11.32
CA GLU A 70 -0.37 1.36 -12.35
C GLU A 70 -0.72 -0.05 -12.85
N LYS A 71 0.19 -1.00 -12.65
CA LYS A 71 0.00 -2.40 -13.09
C LYS A 71 -0.68 -3.28 -12.05
N ARG A 72 -0.82 -2.80 -10.81
CA ARG A 72 -1.44 -3.56 -9.73
C ARG A 72 -2.91 -3.87 -10.01
N ILE A 73 -3.42 -4.92 -9.42
CA ILE A 73 -4.86 -5.19 -9.37
C ILE A 73 -5.48 -4.30 -8.30
N THR A 74 -6.42 -3.45 -8.68
CA THR A 74 -7.05 -2.49 -7.76
C THR A 74 -8.19 -3.07 -6.94
N THR A 75 -8.67 -4.25 -7.28
CA THR A 75 -9.83 -4.93 -6.67
C THR A 75 -9.46 -6.18 -5.88
N PHE A 76 -8.18 -6.44 -5.67
CA PHE A 76 -7.70 -7.69 -5.04
C PHE A 76 -8.18 -7.89 -3.59
N TYR A 77 -8.58 -6.81 -2.93
CA TYR A 77 -9.10 -6.81 -1.56
C TYR A 77 -10.60 -7.11 -1.49
N GLU A 78 -11.28 -7.23 -2.62
CA GLU A 78 -12.70 -7.55 -2.64
C GLU A 78 -12.96 -8.97 -2.17
N GLN A 79 -14.07 -9.16 -1.45
CA GLN A 79 -14.44 -10.46 -0.95
C GLN A 79 -14.67 -11.46 -2.11
N GLY A 80 -14.01 -12.60 -2.03
CA GLY A 80 -14.09 -13.64 -3.05
C GLY A 80 -13.18 -13.44 -4.26
N PHE A 81 -12.27 -12.47 -4.21
CA PHE A 81 -11.27 -12.35 -5.23
C PHE A 81 -10.41 -13.63 -5.30
N ASP A 82 -10.24 -14.19 -6.49
CA ASP A 82 -9.48 -15.42 -6.69
C ASP A 82 -7.98 -15.12 -6.76
N VAL A 83 -7.24 -15.67 -5.82
CA VAL A 83 -5.78 -15.59 -5.73
C VAL A 83 -5.10 -16.94 -5.95
N SER A 84 -5.81 -17.92 -6.50
CA SER A 84 -5.30 -19.29 -6.69
C SER A 84 -4.09 -19.36 -7.63
N ASP A 85 -3.98 -18.43 -8.57
CA ASP A 85 -2.87 -18.29 -9.51
C ASP A 85 -1.72 -17.39 -9.01
N TRP A 86 -1.81 -16.89 -7.76
CA TRP A 86 -0.77 -16.09 -7.15
C TRP A 86 0.34 -16.99 -6.60
N ASP A 87 1.56 -16.46 -6.61
CA ASP A 87 2.70 -17.12 -6.01
C ASP A 87 2.57 -17.23 -4.49
N ASP A 88 3.37 -18.07 -3.89
CA ASP A 88 3.52 -18.16 -2.45
C ASP A 88 4.79 -17.40 -2.01
N ILE A 89 4.69 -16.63 -0.93
CA ILE A 89 5.81 -15.89 -0.35
C ILE A 89 5.86 -16.10 1.17
N VAL A 90 7.06 -16.14 1.72
CA VAL A 90 7.25 -16.26 3.17
C VAL A 90 7.22 -14.87 3.82
N VAL A 91 6.41 -14.74 4.87
CA VAL A 91 6.26 -13.53 5.68
C VAL A 91 6.60 -13.89 7.13
N PRO A 92 7.45 -13.11 7.83
CA PRO A 92 8.18 -11.95 7.34
C PRO A 92 9.30 -12.30 6.39
N GLY A 93 9.61 -11.40 5.47
CA GLY A 93 10.70 -11.55 4.53
C GLY A 93 10.66 -10.51 3.44
N GLU A 94 11.82 -10.16 2.94
CA GLU A 94 11.95 -9.24 1.82
C GLU A 94 11.70 -9.97 0.50
N TRP A 95 10.87 -9.43 -0.34
CA TRP A 95 10.52 -10.05 -1.63
C TRP A 95 11.72 -10.17 -2.58
N GLN A 96 12.69 -9.23 -2.49
CA GLN A 96 13.90 -9.26 -3.31
C GLN A 96 14.75 -10.51 -3.02
N MET A 97 14.74 -10.96 -1.78
CA MET A 97 15.43 -12.19 -1.38
C MET A 97 14.68 -13.46 -1.79
N GLN A 98 13.42 -13.31 -2.20
CA GLN A 98 12.56 -14.39 -2.65
C GLN A 98 12.36 -14.38 -4.19
N GLY A 99 13.18 -13.58 -4.91
CA GLY A 99 13.26 -13.61 -6.38
C GLY A 99 12.44 -12.54 -7.10
N TYR A 100 11.87 -11.56 -6.38
CA TYR A 100 11.07 -10.50 -6.98
C TYR A 100 11.83 -9.18 -7.01
N GLY A 101 11.81 -8.53 -8.18
CA GLY A 101 12.54 -7.27 -8.35
C GLY A 101 14.04 -7.44 -8.26
N ILE A 102 14.73 -6.40 -7.82
CA ILE A 102 16.17 -6.37 -7.60
C ILE A 102 16.48 -5.75 -6.24
N PRO A 103 17.43 -6.31 -5.47
CA PRO A 103 17.91 -5.65 -4.28
C PRO A 103 18.68 -4.39 -4.68
N ILE A 104 18.27 -3.25 -4.11
CA ILE A 104 18.91 -1.97 -4.36
C ILE A 104 19.57 -1.53 -3.07
N TYR A 105 20.91 -1.36 -3.10
CA TYR A 105 21.63 -0.76 -2.00
C TYR A 105 22.33 0.50 -2.50
N SER A 106 22.04 1.63 -1.87
CA SER A 106 22.72 2.90 -2.17
C SER A 106 22.90 3.69 -0.89
N ASN A 107 24.15 4.06 -0.61
CA ASN A 107 24.50 4.85 0.57
C ASN A 107 24.78 6.32 0.26
N TRP A 108 24.73 6.76 -1.01
CA TRP A 108 25.07 8.10 -1.42
C TRP A 108 24.17 8.68 -2.52
N THR A 109 23.55 7.83 -3.33
CA THR A 109 22.62 8.26 -4.39
C THR A 109 21.29 7.56 -4.20
N LEU A 110 20.21 8.31 -4.14
CA LEU A 110 18.87 7.74 -4.09
C LEU A 110 18.56 7.05 -5.41
N PRO A 111 18.04 5.81 -5.38
CA PRO A 111 17.68 5.08 -6.60
C PRO A 111 16.45 5.65 -7.30
N PHE A 112 15.66 6.45 -6.61
CA PHE A 112 14.43 7.06 -7.12
C PHE A 112 14.59 8.57 -7.30
N LYS A 113 13.93 9.12 -8.32
CA LYS A 113 13.83 10.57 -8.49
C LYS A 113 13.05 11.18 -7.32
N LYS A 114 13.50 12.34 -6.86
CA LYS A 114 12.81 13.13 -5.84
C LYS A 114 11.74 14.00 -6.48
N ASP A 115 10.59 13.44 -6.74
CA ASP A 115 9.41 14.14 -7.28
C ASP A 115 8.18 13.95 -6.38
N GLN A 116 8.42 13.92 -5.10
CA GLN A 116 7.38 13.77 -4.08
C GLN A 116 6.25 14.79 -4.25
N PRO A 117 5.00 14.41 -3.99
CA PRO A 117 4.56 13.11 -3.43
C PRO A 117 4.28 12.03 -4.48
N TYR A 118 4.62 12.23 -5.73
CA TYR A 118 4.21 11.36 -6.83
C TYR A 118 5.03 10.08 -6.88
N VAL A 119 4.33 8.94 -6.91
CA VAL A 119 4.91 7.60 -7.02
C VAL A 119 4.54 6.92 -8.34
N MET A 120 3.57 7.47 -9.06
CA MET A 120 3.09 7.00 -10.37
C MET A 120 3.69 7.83 -11.51
N GLY A 121 3.45 7.38 -12.75
CA GLY A 121 3.89 8.03 -13.99
C GLY A 121 5.17 7.45 -14.58
N GLU A 122 5.62 8.05 -15.68
CA GLU A 122 6.77 7.55 -16.42
C GLU A 122 8.08 7.80 -15.63
N PRO A 123 8.90 6.76 -15.39
CA PRO A 123 10.17 6.92 -14.70
C PRO A 123 11.20 7.64 -15.60
N PRO A 124 12.07 8.46 -15.02
CA PRO A 124 13.19 9.04 -15.75
C PRO A 124 14.21 7.96 -16.11
N THR A 125 14.71 7.98 -17.34
CA THR A 125 15.59 6.94 -17.90
C THR A 125 17.01 6.93 -17.32
N ASP A 126 17.39 7.97 -16.60
CA ASP A 126 18.68 8.16 -15.97
C ASP A 126 18.77 7.63 -14.53
N TYR A 127 17.69 6.98 -14.04
CA TYR A 127 17.65 6.36 -12.71
C TYR A 127 17.67 4.85 -12.81
N TYR A 128 18.21 4.18 -11.78
CA TYR A 128 18.22 2.71 -11.68
C TYR A 128 16.84 2.10 -11.79
N THR A 129 15.84 2.83 -11.32
CA THR A 129 14.45 2.37 -11.22
C THR A 129 13.58 2.84 -12.37
N TYR A 130 14.18 3.28 -13.50
CA TYR A 130 13.36 3.75 -14.62
C TYR A 130 12.44 2.65 -15.21
N VAL A 131 12.81 1.38 -15.10
CA VAL A 131 12.00 0.25 -15.57
C VAL A 131 10.96 -0.15 -14.53
N ASN A 132 11.36 -0.22 -13.26
CA ASN A 132 10.56 -0.70 -12.13
C ASN A 132 10.40 0.43 -11.11
N ARG A 133 9.79 1.54 -11.53
CA ARG A 133 9.53 2.66 -10.63
C ARG A 133 8.48 2.27 -9.60
N ASN A 134 8.86 2.30 -8.32
CA ASN A 134 7.99 1.99 -7.20
C ASN A 134 7.25 0.65 -7.37
N PRO A 135 7.96 -0.49 -7.44
CA PRO A 135 7.33 -1.79 -7.54
C PRO A 135 6.37 -2.02 -6.38
N VAL A 136 5.32 -2.79 -6.63
CA VAL A 136 4.25 -3.06 -5.68
C VAL A 136 4.12 -4.55 -5.44
N GLY A 137 4.12 -4.97 -4.18
CA GLY A 137 3.74 -6.31 -3.75
C GLY A 137 2.33 -6.30 -3.16
N GLN A 138 1.48 -7.18 -3.68
CA GLN A 138 0.16 -7.43 -3.12
C GLN A 138 0.18 -8.76 -2.39
N TYR A 139 -0.26 -8.75 -1.14
CA TYR A 139 -0.23 -9.90 -0.25
C TYR A 139 -1.64 -10.26 0.20
N VAL A 140 -1.95 -11.54 0.21
CA VAL A 140 -3.23 -12.04 0.71
C VAL A 140 -3.00 -13.25 1.60
N THR A 141 -3.59 -13.23 2.78
CA THR A 141 -3.70 -14.39 3.66
C THR A 141 -5.07 -14.45 4.28
N SER A 142 -5.40 -15.60 4.84
CA SER A 142 -6.66 -15.81 5.55
C SER A 142 -6.39 -16.38 6.93
N PHE A 143 -7.08 -15.89 7.92
CA PHE A 143 -7.03 -16.38 9.29
C PHE A 143 -8.44 -16.42 9.89
N ASN A 144 -8.62 -17.23 10.91
CA ASN A 144 -9.88 -17.34 11.62
C ASN A 144 -9.75 -16.73 13.01
N VAL A 145 -10.71 -15.92 13.39
CA VAL A 145 -10.83 -15.45 14.77
C VAL A 145 -11.76 -16.38 15.50
N GLU A 146 -11.23 -17.18 16.42
CA GLU A 146 -12.04 -18.07 17.24
C GLU A 146 -12.94 -17.26 18.18
N ALA A 147 -14.24 -17.58 18.14
CA ALA A 147 -15.25 -17.02 19.03
C ALA A 147 -15.15 -15.49 19.22
N PRO A 148 -15.30 -14.68 18.17
CA PRO A 148 -15.28 -13.23 18.30
C PRO A 148 -16.32 -12.79 19.32
N THR A 149 -15.88 -12.11 20.37
CA THR A 149 -16.78 -11.60 21.42
C THR A 149 -17.01 -10.10 21.24
N LYS A 150 -18.19 -9.64 21.61
CA LYS A 150 -18.52 -8.20 21.52
C LYS A 150 -17.72 -7.34 22.48
N ASP A 151 -17.08 -7.96 23.47
CA ASP A 151 -16.35 -7.28 24.54
C ASP A 151 -14.86 -7.15 24.23
N LYS A 152 -14.40 -7.66 23.08
CA LYS A 152 -12.99 -7.55 22.65
C LYS A 152 -12.86 -6.68 21.42
N THR A 153 -11.81 -5.88 21.39
CA THR A 153 -11.35 -5.16 20.19
C THR A 153 -10.17 -5.92 19.61
N TYR A 154 -10.18 -6.11 18.30
CA TYR A 154 -9.14 -6.81 17.57
C TYR A 154 -8.31 -5.84 16.77
N TYR A 155 -7.01 -5.98 16.83
CA TYR A 155 -6.06 -5.16 16.10
C TYR A 155 -5.17 -6.03 15.23
N LEU A 156 -4.87 -5.56 14.01
CA LEU A 156 -3.79 -6.08 13.20
C LEU A 156 -2.53 -5.26 13.48
N HIS A 157 -1.45 -5.95 13.87
CA HIS A 157 -0.17 -5.31 14.14
C HIS A 157 0.83 -5.68 13.06
N PHE A 158 1.30 -4.67 12.32
CA PHE A 158 2.38 -4.79 11.36
C PHE A 158 3.64 -4.15 11.95
N ALA A 159 4.65 -4.96 12.22
CA ALA A 159 5.91 -4.48 12.82
C ALA A 159 6.76 -3.65 11.85
N GLY A 160 6.61 -3.88 10.56
CA GLY A 160 7.22 -3.12 9.48
C GLY A 160 6.62 -3.55 8.15
N VAL A 161 6.34 -2.57 7.31
CA VAL A 161 5.92 -2.75 5.90
C VAL A 161 6.66 -1.71 5.09
N GLU A 162 7.44 -2.15 4.10
CA GLU A 162 8.16 -1.29 3.16
C GLU A 162 7.54 -1.35 1.76
#